data_e6042e0f5a7028c643c19573f28e6205
#
_entry.id   e6042e0f5a7028c643c19573f28e6205
#
_cell.length_a   1.000
_cell.length_b   1.000
_cell.length_c   1.000
_cell.angle_alpha   90.00
_cell.angle_beta   90.00
_cell.angle_gamma   90.00
#
_symmetry.space_group_name_H-M   'P 1'
#
loop_
_entity.id
_entity.type
_entity.pdbx_description
1 polymer ?
#
loop_
_entity_poly.entity_id
_entity_poly.type
_entity_poly.pdbx_seq_one_letter_code
_entity_poly.pdbx_strand_id
1 'polypeptide(L)'
;MAAHWDGLTGRINFNRTNGLRTDFDLDVISLKEEGLEKIGTWDPASGLNMTENQKGKAANVSDSLSNRSLVVSTILEEPYEMFKKSDKPLYGNDRFEGFCIDLLRELAAILGFTYEVRLVEDGKYGAQEESTGQWNGMIRELMDHKADLAVAPLAITYVREKVIDFSKPFMTLGISILYRKPNGTNPGVFSFLNPLSPDIWMYILLAYLGVSCVLFVIARFSPYEWYNPHPCNPDSDVVENNFTLLNSFWFGVGALMQQGSELMPKALSTRIVGGIWWFFTLIIISSYTANLAAFLTVERMESPIDSADDLAKQTKIEYGVVEDGATMTFFKKSKISTYDKMWEFMSSRRHSVMVKSIEEGIERVLTSDYAFLMESTTIEFVTQRNCNLTQIGGLIDSKAYGVGTPMGSPYRDKITIAILQLQEEGKLHMMKEKWWRGNGCPEEENKEASALGVQNIGGIFIVLAAGLVLSVFVAVGEFLYKSKQNAQLEKRSFCSAMVDELRVSLKCQRRLKHKPQPPVMVKTEEVINMHTFNDRRLPGKETMA
;
A
#
# COMPACT_ATOMS: atom_id res chain seq x y z
N MET A 1 33.61 9.24 -62.75
CA MET A 1 34.84 8.42 -62.87
C MET A 1 34.60 7.11 -62.15
N ALA A 2 34.69 5.95 -62.86
CA ALA A 2 34.71 4.67 -62.17
C ALA A 2 36.12 4.51 -61.60
N ALA A 3 36.25 4.55 -60.32
CA ALA A 3 37.53 4.29 -59.68
C ALA A 3 37.74 2.76 -59.65
N HIS A 4 38.71 2.31 -60.50
CA HIS A 4 39.22 0.96 -60.45
C HIS A 4 40.52 0.97 -59.62
N TRP A 5 40.58 0.17 -58.59
CA TRP A 5 41.70 0.09 -57.69
C TRP A 5 41.99 -1.35 -57.30
N ASP A 6 43.21 -1.81 -57.37
CA ASP A 6 43.59 -3.09 -56.81
C ASP A 6 44.13 -2.84 -55.38
N GLY A 7 43.30 -3.24 -54.37
CA GLY A 7 43.62 -3.08 -52.95
C GLY A 7 43.92 -4.43 -52.28
N LEU A 8 44.16 -4.38 -50.96
CA LEU A 8 44.45 -5.56 -50.13
C LEU A 8 43.32 -6.61 -50.13
N THR A 9 42.11 -6.17 -50.49
CA THR A 9 40.91 -7.04 -50.55
C THR A 9 40.50 -7.36 -51.99
N GLY A 10 41.46 -7.38 -52.95
CA GLY A 10 41.22 -7.63 -54.36
C GLY A 10 40.77 -6.38 -55.14
N ARG A 11 40.19 -6.58 -56.32
CA ARG A 11 39.73 -5.51 -57.21
C ARG A 11 38.56 -4.74 -56.56
N ILE A 12 38.67 -3.42 -56.53
CA ILE A 12 37.63 -2.55 -55.95
C ILE A 12 36.92 -1.80 -57.10
N ASN A 13 35.68 -2.15 -57.34
CA ASN A 13 34.75 -1.51 -58.28
C ASN A 13 33.53 -0.97 -57.56
N PHE A 14 33.08 0.22 -57.93
CA PHE A 14 31.88 0.81 -57.41
C PHE A 14 30.80 0.94 -58.49
N ASN A 15 29.58 0.60 -58.18
CA ASN A 15 28.42 0.84 -59.04
C ASN A 15 28.19 2.35 -59.17
N ARG A 16 28.08 2.84 -60.41
CA ARG A 16 27.88 4.28 -60.71
C ARG A 16 26.57 4.85 -60.26
N THR A 17 25.55 4.02 -60.07
CA THR A 17 24.17 4.46 -59.74
C THR A 17 23.93 4.56 -58.24
N ASN A 18 24.48 3.63 -57.43
CA ASN A 18 24.23 3.57 -56.01
C ASN A 18 25.48 3.73 -55.13
N GLY A 19 26.67 3.82 -55.74
CA GLY A 19 27.94 4.00 -55.01
C GLY A 19 28.40 2.80 -54.20
N LEU A 20 27.75 1.65 -54.33
CA LEU A 20 28.11 0.44 -53.61
C LEU A 20 29.22 -0.30 -54.30
N ARG A 21 30.10 -1.00 -53.54
CA ARG A 21 31.17 -1.86 -54.05
C ARG A 21 30.55 -3.08 -54.74
N THR A 22 31.06 -3.38 -55.94
CA THR A 22 30.71 -4.57 -56.72
C THR A 22 31.93 -5.44 -56.92
N ASP A 23 31.74 -6.67 -57.39
CA ASP A 23 32.81 -7.61 -57.74
C ASP A 23 33.71 -7.93 -56.53
N PHE A 24 33.12 -8.34 -55.41
CA PHE A 24 33.89 -8.82 -54.27
C PHE A 24 33.24 -10.08 -53.68
N ASP A 25 34.08 -10.96 -53.17
CA ASP A 25 33.67 -12.18 -52.47
C ASP A 25 34.06 -12.07 -51.02
N LEU A 26 33.25 -12.60 -50.14
CA LEU A 26 33.53 -12.75 -48.71
C LEU A 26 33.64 -14.23 -48.38
N ASP A 27 34.76 -14.59 -47.75
CA ASP A 27 34.91 -15.92 -47.19
C ASP A 27 34.14 -16.03 -45.88
N VAL A 28 33.25 -16.99 -45.79
CA VAL A 28 32.55 -17.34 -44.54
C VAL A 28 33.41 -18.38 -43.83
N ILE A 29 33.89 -17.98 -42.63
CA ILE A 29 34.85 -18.74 -41.86
C ILE A 29 34.20 -19.16 -40.53
N SER A 30 34.32 -20.43 -40.16
CA SER A 30 33.96 -20.95 -38.84
C SER A 30 35.21 -21.12 -37.98
N LEU A 31 35.10 -20.67 -36.73
CA LEU A 31 36.14 -20.93 -35.73
C LEU A 31 35.86 -22.29 -35.07
N LYS A 32 36.78 -23.22 -35.22
CA LYS A 32 36.79 -24.53 -34.57
C LYS A 32 37.96 -24.62 -33.59
N GLU A 33 37.92 -25.65 -32.73
CA GLU A 33 39.04 -25.90 -31.79
C GLU A 33 40.38 -26.11 -32.48
N GLU A 34 40.35 -26.59 -33.72
CA GLU A 34 41.54 -26.85 -34.56
C GLU A 34 41.99 -25.60 -35.36
N GLY A 35 41.22 -24.50 -35.32
CA GLY A 35 41.53 -23.26 -36.04
C GLY A 35 40.40 -22.75 -36.94
N LEU A 36 40.74 -21.83 -37.84
CA LEU A 36 39.77 -21.22 -38.76
C LEU A 36 39.55 -22.13 -39.99
N GLU A 37 38.33 -22.56 -40.23
CA GLU A 37 37.92 -23.33 -41.40
C GLU A 37 36.99 -22.52 -42.30
N LYS A 38 37.30 -22.44 -43.60
CA LYS A 38 36.44 -21.82 -44.60
C LYS A 38 35.24 -22.72 -44.89
N ILE A 39 34.06 -22.26 -44.58
CA ILE A 39 32.80 -23.02 -44.73
C ILE A 39 31.97 -22.57 -45.92
N GLY A 40 32.28 -21.45 -46.54
CA GLY A 40 31.54 -20.96 -47.69
C GLY A 40 32.11 -19.66 -48.25
N THR A 41 31.46 -19.16 -49.29
CA THR A 41 31.72 -17.86 -49.90
C THR A 41 30.41 -17.14 -50.09
N TRP A 42 30.45 -15.83 -49.94
CA TRP A 42 29.31 -14.98 -50.20
C TRP A 42 29.70 -13.91 -51.26
N ASP A 43 28.90 -13.79 -52.28
CA ASP A 43 29.04 -12.74 -53.27
C ASP A 43 27.74 -11.96 -53.51
N PRO A 44 27.78 -10.70 -53.96
CA PRO A 44 26.60 -9.87 -54.13
C PRO A 44 25.62 -10.34 -55.20
N ALA A 45 26.05 -11.19 -56.12
CA ALA A 45 25.24 -11.64 -57.26
C ALA A 45 24.54 -12.98 -56.99
N SER A 46 25.24 -13.95 -56.38
CA SER A 46 24.74 -15.30 -56.14
C SER A 46 24.35 -15.55 -54.66
N GLY A 47 24.71 -14.62 -53.76
CA GLY A 47 24.44 -14.77 -52.32
C GLY A 47 25.39 -15.74 -51.65
N LEU A 48 24.90 -16.44 -50.62
CA LEU A 48 25.70 -17.36 -49.82
C LEU A 48 25.83 -18.73 -50.50
N ASN A 49 27.05 -19.14 -50.79
CA ASN A 49 27.36 -20.47 -51.33
C ASN A 49 28.20 -21.25 -50.33
N MET A 50 27.61 -22.26 -49.69
CA MET A 50 28.29 -23.11 -48.72
C MET A 50 29.03 -24.26 -49.39
N THR A 51 30.17 -24.69 -48.82
CA THR A 51 30.91 -25.89 -49.28
C THR A 51 30.03 -27.13 -49.11
N GLU A 52 30.13 -28.11 -50.04
CA GLU A 52 29.27 -29.28 -50.10
C GLU A 52 29.20 -30.10 -48.80
N ASN A 53 30.30 -30.18 -48.04
CA ASN A 53 30.35 -30.85 -46.74
C ASN A 53 29.47 -30.18 -45.66
N GLN A 54 29.19 -28.89 -45.79
CA GLN A 54 28.34 -28.14 -44.84
C GLN A 54 26.89 -28.11 -45.32
N LYS A 55 26.65 -28.13 -46.66
CA LYS A 55 25.28 -28.27 -47.20
C LYS A 55 24.62 -29.57 -46.74
N GLY A 56 25.37 -30.68 -46.72
CA GLY A 56 24.88 -31.97 -46.22
C GLY A 56 24.59 -31.97 -44.70
N LYS A 57 25.43 -31.31 -43.91
CA LYS A 57 25.22 -31.19 -42.46
C LYS A 57 24.09 -30.23 -42.11
N ALA A 58 23.92 -29.13 -42.82
CA ALA A 58 22.81 -28.18 -42.60
C ALA A 58 21.45 -28.80 -42.97
N ALA A 59 21.38 -29.58 -44.06
CA ALA A 59 20.18 -30.32 -44.46
C ALA A 59 19.81 -31.44 -43.45
N ASN A 60 20.83 -32.15 -42.94
CA ASN A 60 20.62 -33.22 -41.96
C ASN A 60 20.27 -32.67 -40.55
N VAL A 61 20.69 -31.46 -40.19
CA VAL A 61 20.29 -30.80 -38.93
C VAL A 61 18.87 -30.28 -39.03
N SER A 62 18.40 -29.91 -40.23
CA SER A 62 17.01 -29.45 -40.44
C SER A 62 15.97 -30.55 -40.19
N ASP A 63 16.27 -31.80 -40.56
CA ASP A 63 15.34 -32.94 -40.43
C ASP A 63 15.43 -33.71 -39.09
N SER A 64 16.37 -33.34 -38.23
CA SER A 64 16.77 -34.19 -37.11
C SER A 64 15.80 -34.25 -35.90
N LEU A 65 14.79 -33.38 -35.81
CA LEU A 65 13.83 -33.38 -34.70
C LEU A 65 12.55 -34.18 -35.01
N SER A 66 12.11 -34.21 -36.26
CA SER A 66 10.93 -34.96 -36.66
C SER A 66 11.13 -36.46 -36.43
N ASN A 67 10.29 -37.09 -35.64
CA ASN A 67 10.29 -38.53 -35.29
C ASN A 67 11.45 -38.99 -34.36
N ARG A 68 12.15 -38.14 -33.65
CA ARG A 68 13.05 -38.56 -32.57
C ARG A 68 12.32 -38.60 -31.23
N SER A 69 12.69 -39.59 -30.40
CA SER A 69 12.29 -39.61 -29.00
C SER A 69 13.40 -39.05 -28.14
N LEU A 70 13.12 -37.93 -27.43
CA LEU A 70 14.07 -37.26 -26.56
C LEU A 70 13.84 -37.67 -25.09
N VAL A 71 14.92 -37.86 -24.37
CA VAL A 71 14.88 -38.09 -22.93
C VAL A 71 14.90 -36.75 -22.19
N VAL A 72 13.86 -36.51 -21.42
CA VAL A 72 13.69 -35.24 -20.66
C VAL A 72 13.87 -35.53 -19.19
N SER A 73 14.92 -34.93 -18.61
CA SER A 73 15.17 -34.93 -17.16
C SER A 73 14.39 -33.83 -16.45
N THR A 74 13.78 -34.14 -15.33
CA THR A 74 12.97 -33.22 -14.56
C THR A 74 13.02 -33.53 -13.06
N ILE A 75 12.43 -32.65 -12.24
CA ILE A 75 12.34 -32.76 -10.79
C ILE A 75 10.92 -32.45 -10.31
N LEU A 76 10.46 -33.17 -9.29
CA LEU A 76 9.14 -32.90 -8.70
C LEU A 76 9.17 -31.64 -7.85
N GLU A 77 8.47 -30.61 -8.28
CA GLU A 77 8.28 -29.36 -7.55
C GLU A 77 6.96 -28.69 -7.95
N GLU A 78 6.05 -28.54 -6.99
CA GLU A 78 4.78 -27.85 -7.24
C GLU A 78 5.00 -26.34 -7.49
N PRO A 79 4.30 -25.74 -8.47
CA PRO A 79 3.33 -26.28 -9.44
C PRO A 79 3.95 -26.64 -10.79
N TYR A 80 5.27 -26.76 -10.88
CA TYR A 80 5.99 -26.99 -12.14
C TYR A 80 5.81 -28.41 -12.62
N GLU A 81 5.99 -29.37 -11.70
CA GLU A 81 5.82 -30.77 -11.98
C GLU A 81 5.40 -31.59 -10.75
N MET A 82 4.36 -32.37 -10.91
CA MET A 82 3.81 -33.20 -9.84
C MET A 82 3.23 -34.50 -10.40
N PHE A 83 3.03 -35.45 -9.52
CA PHE A 83 2.30 -36.66 -9.89
C PHE A 83 0.81 -36.38 -10.04
N LYS A 84 0.24 -36.82 -11.16
CA LYS A 84 -1.19 -36.72 -11.41
C LYS A 84 -1.96 -37.59 -10.43
N LYS A 85 -2.89 -37.00 -9.71
CA LYS A 85 -3.80 -37.71 -8.81
C LYS A 85 -4.82 -38.48 -9.64
N SER A 86 -4.78 -39.82 -9.62
CA SER A 86 -5.70 -40.70 -10.34
C SER A 86 -5.98 -41.96 -9.53
N ASP A 87 -7.24 -42.45 -9.60
CA ASP A 87 -7.67 -43.70 -8.97
C ASP A 87 -7.12 -44.93 -9.70
N LYS A 88 -6.61 -44.76 -10.92
CA LYS A 88 -6.01 -45.83 -11.73
C LYS A 88 -4.51 -45.66 -11.83
N PRO A 89 -3.72 -46.73 -11.83
CA PRO A 89 -2.29 -46.64 -12.04
C PRO A 89 -2.00 -46.07 -13.43
N LEU A 90 -1.29 -44.96 -13.48
CA LEU A 90 -0.83 -44.32 -14.70
C LEU A 90 0.60 -44.77 -15.03
N TYR A 91 0.92 -44.87 -16.32
CA TYR A 91 2.22 -45.33 -16.80
C TYR A 91 2.83 -44.29 -17.75
N GLY A 92 4.17 -44.27 -17.83
CA GLY A 92 4.90 -43.38 -18.73
C GLY A 92 4.72 -41.90 -18.39
N ASN A 93 4.57 -41.05 -19.39
CA ASN A 93 4.44 -39.60 -19.25
C ASN A 93 3.10 -39.15 -18.64
N ASP A 94 2.06 -40.00 -18.72
CA ASP A 94 0.73 -39.66 -18.18
C ASP A 94 0.69 -39.56 -16.65
N ARG A 95 1.77 -40.03 -15.99
CA ARG A 95 1.93 -39.90 -14.52
C ARG A 95 2.15 -38.48 -14.05
N PHE A 96 2.60 -37.61 -14.94
CA PHE A 96 3.04 -36.26 -14.60
C PHE A 96 2.06 -35.21 -15.08
N GLU A 97 1.89 -34.18 -14.28
CA GLU A 97 1.17 -32.97 -14.61
C GLU A 97 1.89 -31.74 -14.03
N GLY A 98 1.66 -30.57 -14.57
CA GLY A 98 2.26 -29.33 -14.12
C GLY A 98 2.58 -28.37 -15.26
N PHE A 99 3.08 -27.20 -14.92
CA PHE A 99 3.45 -26.16 -15.88
C PHE A 99 4.53 -26.66 -16.87
N CYS A 100 5.59 -27.30 -16.37
CA CYS A 100 6.67 -27.81 -17.20
C CYS A 100 6.23 -28.94 -18.15
N ILE A 101 5.29 -29.75 -17.72
CA ILE A 101 4.70 -30.82 -18.58
C ILE A 101 3.84 -30.23 -19.69
N ASP A 102 3.03 -29.22 -19.38
CA ASP A 102 2.23 -28.51 -20.39
C ASP A 102 3.15 -27.76 -21.38
N LEU A 103 4.22 -27.09 -20.89
CA LEU A 103 5.23 -26.47 -21.74
C LEU A 103 5.91 -27.49 -22.68
N LEU A 104 6.33 -28.64 -22.15
CA LEU A 104 6.97 -29.70 -22.91
C LEU A 104 6.03 -30.25 -23.98
N ARG A 105 4.75 -30.41 -23.68
CA ARG A 105 3.73 -30.86 -24.63
C ARG A 105 3.57 -29.87 -25.79
N GLU A 106 3.50 -28.59 -25.53
CA GLU A 106 3.43 -27.54 -26.57
C GLU A 106 4.71 -27.49 -27.41
N LEU A 107 5.88 -27.60 -26.79
CA LEU A 107 7.17 -27.63 -27.50
C LEU A 107 7.24 -28.89 -28.42
N ALA A 108 6.81 -30.05 -27.93
CA ALA A 108 6.77 -31.29 -28.73
C ALA A 108 5.79 -31.17 -29.89
N ALA A 109 4.66 -30.51 -29.72
CA ALA A 109 3.68 -30.29 -30.80
C ALA A 109 4.22 -29.32 -31.86
N ILE A 110 4.91 -28.24 -31.48
CA ILE A 110 5.48 -27.28 -32.43
C ILE A 110 6.66 -27.88 -33.21
N LEU A 111 7.54 -28.61 -32.53
CA LEU A 111 8.80 -29.09 -33.10
C LEU A 111 8.71 -30.52 -33.68
N GLY A 112 7.59 -31.25 -33.44
CA GLY A 112 7.31 -32.54 -34.00
C GLY A 112 8.14 -33.69 -33.42
N PHE A 113 8.60 -33.61 -32.16
CA PHE A 113 9.33 -34.68 -31.48
C PHE A 113 8.45 -35.44 -30.47
N THR A 114 8.85 -36.67 -30.16
CA THR A 114 8.32 -37.42 -29.03
C THR A 114 9.28 -37.37 -27.85
N TYR A 115 8.79 -37.58 -26.65
CA TYR A 115 9.62 -37.47 -25.46
C TYR A 115 9.27 -38.50 -24.39
N GLU A 116 10.26 -38.83 -23.56
CA GLU A 116 10.10 -39.63 -22.34
C GLU A 116 10.56 -38.82 -21.15
N VAL A 117 9.67 -38.59 -20.18
CA VAL A 117 9.98 -37.87 -18.96
C VAL A 117 10.58 -38.79 -17.92
N ARG A 118 11.77 -38.43 -17.41
CA ARG A 118 12.48 -39.14 -16.35
C ARG A 118 12.76 -38.21 -15.19
N LEU A 119 12.54 -38.71 -13.99
CA LEU A 119 12.95 -38.00 -12.78
C LEU A 119 14.46 -38.17 -12.59
N VAL A 120 15.13 -37.08 -12.21
CA VAL A 120 16.55 -37.11 -11.83
C VAL A 120 16.75 -38.04 -10.63
N GLU A 121 17.75 -38.91 -10.68
CA GLU A 121 17.97 -39.97 -9.68
C GLU A 121 18.27 -39.41 -8.27
N ASP A 122 19.03 -38.31 -8.18
CA ASP A 122 19.47 -37.70 -6.90
C ASP A 122 18.51 -36.60 -6.40
N GLY A 123 17.46 -36.24 -7.11
CA GLY A 123 16.50 -35.22 -6.74
C GLY A 123 17.08 -33.80 -6.66
N LYS A 124 18.17 -33.53 -7.41
CA LYS A 124 18.87 -32.25 -7.38
C LYS A 124 18.84 -31.54 -8.73
N TYR A 125 18.77 -30.22 -8.69
CA TYR A 125 18.88 -29.39 -9.90
C TYR A 125 20.25 -29.46 -10.57
N GLY A 126 21.30 -29.43 -9.77
CA GLY A 126 22.69 -29.45 -10.16
C GLY A 126 23.48 -28.30 -9.59
N ALA A 127 24.48 -28.68 -8.82
CA ALA A 127 25.50 -27.79 -8.25
C ALA A 127 26.87 -28.43 -8.39
N GLN A 128 27.91 -27.61 -8.46
CA GLN A 128 29.28 -28.10 -8.42
C GLN A 128 29.67 -28.33 -6.94
N GLU A 129 30.06 -29.52 -6.61
CA GLU A 129 30.52 -29.87 -5.28
C GLU A 129 31.89 -29.26 -5.00
N GLU A 130 32.00 -28.48 -3.93
CA GLU A 130 33.22 -27.74 -3.58
C GLU A 130 34.43 -28.68 -3.34
N SER A 131 34.18 -29.91 -2.86
CA SER A 131 35.21 -30.90 -2.51
C SER A 131 35.78 -31.62 -3.72
N THR A 132 34.95 -32.00 -4.69
CA THR A 132 35.34 -32.85 -5.84
C THR A 132 35.37 -32.09 -7.14
N GLY A 133 34.77 -30.89 -7.22
CA GLY A 133 34.59 -30.13 -8.45
C GLY A 133 33.60 -30.78 -9.43
N GLN A 134 32.97 -31.90 -9.06
CA GLN A 134 32.02 -32.61 -9.92
C GLN A 134 30.63 -31.98 -9.83
N TRP A 135 29.90 -32.06 -10.91
CA TRP A 135 28.49 -31.67 -10.97
C TRP A 135 27.58 -32.82 -10.51
N ASN A 136 26.45 -32.50 -9.91
CA ASN A 136 25.39 -33.43 -9.56
C ASN A 136 24.08 -33.03 -10.26
N GLY A 137 23.02 -33.79 -10.03
CA GLY A 137 21.67 -33.46 -10.50
C GLY A 137 21.45 -33.50 -12.00
N MET A 138 20.42 -32.79 -12.45
CA MET A 138 20.07 -32.69 -13.88
C MET A 138 21.20 -32.13 -14.74
N ILE A 139 22.01 -31.22 -14.22
CA ILE A 139 23.16 -30.67 -14.93
C ILE A 139 24.14 -31.78 -15.30
N ARG A 140 24.44 -32.70 -14.37
CA ARG A 140 25.29 -33.84 -14.64
C ARG A 140 24.69 -34.79 -15.68
N GLU A 141 23.38 -35.06 -15.60
CA GLU A 141 22.72 -35.91 -16.60
C GLU A 141 22.80 -35.35 -18.01
N LEU A 142 22.69 -34.02 -18.17
CA LEU A 142 22.89 -33.34 -19.45
C LEU A 142 24.36 -33.42 -19.93
N MET A 143 25.32 -33.19 -19.01
CA MET A 143 26.76 -33.28 -19.36
C MET A 143 27.16 -34.71 -19.78
N ASP A 144 26.62 -35.71 -19.11
CA ASP A 144 26.87 -37.14 -19.39
C ASP A 144 26.04 -37.66 -20.59
N HIS A 145 25.24 -36.79 -21.25
CA HIS A 145 24.31 -37.15 -22.34
C HIS A 145 23.32 -38.28 -21.98
N LYS A 146 22.97 -38.39 -20.71
CA LYS A 146 21.91 -39.31 -20.24
C LYS A 146 20.52 -38.73 -20.48
N ALA A 147 20.41 -37.41 -20.58
CA ALA A 147 19.21 -36.68 -20.96
C ALA A 147 19.52 -35.73 -22.13
N ASP A 148 18.56 -35.55 -23.02
CA ASP A 148 18.64 -34.60 -24.14
C ASP A 148 18.16 -33.21 -23.76
N LEU A 149 17.21 -33.12 -22.85
CA LEU A 149 16.61 -31.88 -22.34
C LEU A 149 16.45 -31.94 -20.83
N ALA A 150 16.56 -30.79 -20.17
CA ALA A 150 16.10 -30.58 -18.81
C ALA A 150 14.99 -29.55 -18.82
N VAL A 151 13.78 -29.96 -18.47
CA VAL A 151 12.60 -29.09 -18.40
C VAL A 151 12.11 -29.10 -16.95
N ALA A 152 12.49 -28.06 -16.22
CA ALA A 152 12.24 -27.88 -14.80
C ALA A 152 12.36 -26.40 -14.43
N PRO A 153 12.04 -25.96 -13.21
CA PRO A 153 12.35 -24.61 -12.71
C PRO A 153 13.87 -24.44 -12.52
N LEU A 154 14.62 -24.57 -13.61
CA LEU A 154 16.07 -24.53 -13.63
C LEU A 154 16.55 -23.12 -13.91
N ALA A 155 17.11 -22.46 -12.87
CA ALA A 155 17.62 -21.10 -12.99
C ALA A 155 18.85 -21.04 -13.89
N ILE A 156 18.84 -20.09 -14.82
CA ILE A 156 19.96 -19.77 -15.69
C ILE A 156 21.00 -19.02 -14.81
N THR A 157 22.16 -19.61 -14.64
CA THR A 157 23.26 -19.01 -13.88
C THR A 157 24.56 -19.08 -14.66
N TYR A 158 25.45 -18.10 -14.43
CA TYR A 158 26.75 -18.05 -15.08
C TYR A 158 27.57 -19.33 -14.94
N VAL A 159 27.50 -20.00 -13.78
CA VAL A 159 28.27 -21.23 -13.54
C VAL A 159 27.70 -22.41 -14.35
N ARG A 160 26.37 -22.50 -14.48
CA ARG A 160 25.68 -23.54 -15.24
C ARG A 160 25.85 -23.33 -16.76
N GLU A 161 25.77 -22.07 -17.22
CA GLU A 161 25.94 -21.73 -18.65
C GLU A 161 27.31 -22.10 -19.20
N LYS A 162 28.32 -22.30 -18.32
CA LYS A 162 29.64 -22.78 -18.74
C LYS A 162 29.69 -24.25 -19.13
N VAL A 163 28.76 -25.04 -18.68
CA VAL A 163 28.78 -26.52 -18.79
C VAL A 163 27.60 -27.09 -19.58
N ILE A 164 26.52 -26.34 -19.71
CA ILE A 164 25.34 -26.68 -20.50
C ILE A 164 24.83 -25.43 -21.21
N ASP A 165 24.07 -25.63 -22.28
CA ASP A 165 23.39 -24.55 -23.00
C ASP A 165 21.97 -24.36 -22.46
N PHE A 166 21.50 -23.10 -22.41
CA PHE A 166 20.11 -22.78 -22.06
C PHE A 166 19.36 -22.17 -23.26
N SER A 167 18.07 -22.43 -23.30
CA SER A 167 17.15 -21.70 -24.17
C SER A 167 16.94 -20.28 -23.68
N LYS A 168 16.24 -19.43 -24.47
CA LYS A 168 15.65 -18.20 -23.94
C LYS A 168 14.70 -18.53 -22.78
N PRO A 169 14.58 -17.63 -21.79
CA PRO A 169 13.74 -17.85 -20.62
C PRO A 169 12.28 -18.07 -20.98
N PHE A 170 11.66 -19.05 -20.35
CA PHE A 170 10.20 -19.23 -20.38
C PHE A 170 9.49 -18.57 -19.20
N MET A 171 10.23 -18.24 -18.13
CA MET A 171 9.72 -17.57 -16.94
C MET A 171 10.79 -16.73 -16.29
N THR A 172 10.43 -15.50 -15.89
CA THR A 172 11.29 -14.60 -15.10
C THR A 172 10.77 -14.52 -13.68
N LEU A 173 11.67 -14.49 -12.71
CA LEU A 173 11.38 -14.45 -11.29
C LEU A 173 12.50 -13.72 -10.56
N GLY A 174 12.32 -13.53 -9.28
CA GLY A 174 13.33 -12.98 -8.39
C GLY A 174 13.06 -13.38 -6.95
N ILE A 175 13.96 -13.01 -6.05
CA ILE A 175 13.73 -13.15 -4.61
C ILE A 175 12.81 -12.03 -4.17
N SER A 176 11.82 -12.35 -3.35
CA SER A 176 10.93 -11.38 -2.72
C SER A 176 10.62 -11.79 -1.28
N ILE A 177 9.82 -11.01 -0.60
CA ILE A 177 9.50 -11.19 0.81
C ILE A 177 8.07 -11.70 0.94
N LEU A 178 7.91 -12.87 1.53
CA LEU A 178 6.61 -13.39 1.98
C LEU A 178 6.38 -12.94 3.42
N TYR A 179 5.24 -12.31 3.65
CA TYR A 179 4.84 -11.89 4.98
C TYR A 179 3.35 -12.11 5.21
N ARG A 180 2.95 -12.15 6.47
CA ARG A 180 1.54 -12.23 6.83
C ARG A 180 0.82 -10.93 6.48
N LYS A 181 -0.32 -11.02 5.82
CA LYS A 181 -1.18 -9.87 5.53
C LYS A 181 -1.51 -9.18 6.87
N PRO A 182 -1.18 -7.90 7.03
CA PRO A 182 -1.48 -7.20 8.28
C PRO A 182 -2.99 -7.23 8.47
N ASN A 183 -3.40 -7.74 9.63
CA ASN A 183 -4.79 -7.58 10.05
C ASN A 183 -5.01 -6.07 10.15
N GLY A 184 -6.05 -5.55 9.49
CA GLY A 184 -6.38 -4.14 9.57
C GLY A 184 -6.30 -3.71 11.04
N THR A 185 -5.44 -2.77 11.36
CA THR A 185 -5.33 -2.23 12.71
C THR A 185 -6.70 -1.73 13.09
N ASN A 186 -7.28 -2.29 14.16
CA ASN A 186 -8.51 -1.75 14.71
C ASN A 186 -8.27 -0.25 14.96
N PRO A 187 -8.94 0.66 14.23
CA PRO A 187 -8.77 2.08 14.49
C PRO A 187 -9.12 2.30 15.96
N GLY A 188 -8.21 2.91 16.71
CA GLY A 188 -8.44 3.19 18.13
C GLY A 188 -9.73 4.00 18.31
N VAL A 189 -10.33 3.94 19.49
CA VAL A 189 -11.58 4.65 19.82
C VAL A 189 -11.50 6.16 19.50
N PHE A 190 -10.29 6.73 19.51
CA PHE A 190 -9.99 8.13 19.17
C PHE A 190 -9.51 8.34 17.73
N SER A 191 -9.77 7.41 16.83
CA SER A 191 -9.37 7.53 15.41
C SER A 191 -9.95 8.77 14.70
N PHE A 192 -11.04 9.33 15.21
CA PHE A 192 -11.61 10.57 14.70
C PHE A 192 -10.71 11.80 14.88
N LEU A 193 -9.66 11.73 15.72
CA LEU A 193 -8.65 12.80 15.87
C LEU A 193 -7.54 12.70 14.81
N ASN A 194 -7.35 11.53 14.21
CA ASN A 194 -6.24 11.25 13.27
C ASN A 194 -6.26 12.06 11.95
N PRO A 195 -7.43 12.54 11.43
CA PRO A 195 -7.46 13.36 10.22
C PRO A 195 -6.64 14.65 10.32
N LEU A 196 -6.42 15.16 11.53
CA LEU A 196 -5.55 16.29 11.80
C LEU A 196 -4.42 15.89 12.76
N SER A 197 -3.21 16.39 12.50
CA SER A 197 -2.07 16.15 13.40
C SER A 197 -2.32 16.74 14.80
N PRO A 198 -1.74 16.17 15.86
CA PRO A 198 -1.86 16.72 17.22
C PRO A 198 -1.45 18.19 17.33
N ASP A 199 -0.46 18.61 16.54
CA ASP A 199 0.00 20.00 16.50
C ASP A 199 -1.09 20.95 16.02
N ILE A 200 -1.86 20.56 15.00
CA ILE A 200 -2.96 21.37 14.48
C ILE A 200 -4.05 21.54 15.55
N TRP A 201 -4.38 20.51 16.32
CA TRP A 201 -5.33 20.59 17.43
C TRP A 201 -4.87 21.60 18.48
N MET A 202 -3.57 21.62 18.81
CA MET A 202 -2.99 22.61 19.73
C MET A 202 -3.07 24.01 19.16
N TYR A 203 -2.78 24.21 17.87
CA TYR A 203 -2.91 25.53 17.23
C TYR A 203 -4.36 26.01 17.16
N ILE A 204 -5.33 25.14 16.93
CA ILE A 204 -6.76 25.49 16.98
C ILE A 204 -7.15 25.97 18.38
N LEU A 205 -6.70 25.27 19.42
CA LEU A 205 -6.96 25.67 20.82
C LEU A 205 -6.32 27.03 21.13
N LEU A 206 -5.07 27.27 20.75
CA LEU A 206 -4.40 28.53 20.93
C LEU A 206 -5.09 29.66 20.16
N ALA A 207 -5.50 29.42 18.92
CA ALA A 207 -6.24 30.41 18.13
C ALA A 207 -7.59 30.73 18.76
N TYR A 208 -8.32 29.75 19.27
CA TYR A 208 -9.57 29.95 20.00
C TYR A 208 -9.41 30.83 21.25
N LEU A 209 -8.41 30.50 22.08
CA LEU A 209 -8.11 31.31 23.29
C LEU A 209 -7.69 32.73 22.91
N GLY A 210 -6.81 32.85 21.92
CA GLY A 210 -6.31 34.16 21.46
C GLY A 210 -7.42 35.05 20.91
N VAL A 211 -8.27 34.53 20.03
CA VAL A 211 -9.37 35.27 19.43
C VAL A 211 -10.41 35.66 20.49
N SER A 212 -10.72 34.77 21.43
CA SER A 212 -11.66 35.10 22.54
C SER A 212 -11.13 36.19 23.44
N CYS A 213 -9.85 36.19 23.78
CA CYS A 213 -9.21 37.24 24.55
C CYS A 213 -9.18 38.57 23.77
N VAL A 214 -8.81 38.55 22.49
CA VAL A 214 -8.80 39.75 21.64
C VAL A 214 -10.20 40.32 21.50
N LEU A 215 -11.21 39.49 21.29
CA LEU A 215 -12.60 39.92 21.21
C LEU A 215 -13.04 40.60 22.51
N PHE A 216 -12.73 40.01 23.66
CA PHE A 216 -13.01 40.61 24.98
C PHE A 216 -12.34 41.97 25.13
N VAL A 217 -11.03 42.10 24.81
CA VAL A 217 -10.28 43.34 24.94
C VAL A 217 -10.86 44.41 24.01
N ILE A 218 -11.09 44.11 22.74
CA ILE A 218 -11.63 45.06 21.76
C ILE A 218 -13.06 45.48 22.15
N ALA A 219 -13.92 44.55 22.57
CA ALA A 219 -15.26 44.89 23.03
C ALA A 219 -15.26 45.78 24.25
N ARG A 220 -14.24 45.68 25.12
CA ARG A 220 -14.12 46.52 26.32
C ARG A 220 -13.74 47.95 25.96
N PHE A 221 -12.90 48.13 24.93
CA PHE A 221 -12.47 49.48 24.49
C PHE A 221 -13.45 50.14 23.51
N SER A 222 -14.35 49.40 22.89
CA SER A 222 -15.31 49.91 21.91
C SER A 222 -16.52 50.55 22.59
N PRO A 223 -16.81 51.83 22.40
CA PRO A 223 -17.98 52.48 23.02
C PRO A 223 -19.31 51.97 22.43
N TYR A 224 -19.31 51.38 21.23
CA TYR A 224 -20.52 50.89 20.57
C TYR A 224 -21.01 49.54 21.12
N GLU A 225 -20.21 48.82 21.91
CA GLU A 225 -20.58 47.56 22.54
C GLU A 225 -21.26 47.75 23.90
N TRP A 226 -21.22 49.00 24.43
CA TRP A 226 -21.87 49.33 25.69
C TRP A 226 -23.30 49.79 25.43
N TYR A 227 -24.26 49.24 26.13
CA TYR A 227 -25.66 49.60 26.00
C TYR A 227 -26.35 49.71 27.37
N ASN A 228 -27.43 50.52 27.44
CA ASN A 228 -28.25 50.62 28.64
C ASN A 228 -29.21 49.45 28.69
N PRO A 229 -29.14 48.58 29.74
CA PRO A 229 -30.07 47.43 29.89
C PRO A 229 -31.50 47.81 30.21
N HIS A 230 -31.76 49.10 30.57
CA HIS A 230 -33.07 49.61 30.92
C HIS A 230 -33.53 50.75 29.98
N PRO A 231 -33.98 50.42 28.77
CA PRO A 231 -34.35 51.41 27.78
C PRO A 231 -35.54 52.31 28.22
N CYS A 232 -36.34 51.86 29.19
CA CYS A 232 -37.45 52.63 29.74
C CYS A 232 -37.04 53.68 30.81
N ASN A 233 -35.78 53.71 31.22
CA ASN A 233 -35.25 54.68 32.18
C ASN A 233 -33.97 55.30 31.60
N PRO A 234 -34.11 56.42 30.84
CA PRO A 234 -32.97 57.06 30.16
C PRO A 234 -31.96 57.72 31.12
N ASP A 235 -32.31 57.95 32.35
CA ASP A 235 -31.45 58.59 33.36
C ASP A 235 -30.63 57.57 34.19
N SER A 236 -30.65 56.30 33.84
CA SER A 236 -29.80 55.33 34.53
C SER A 236 -28.37 55.32 33.92
N ASP A 237 -27.40 55.70 34.73
CA ASP A 237 -25.96 55.67 34.40
C ASP A 237 -25.39 54.24 34.29
N VAL A 238 -26.22 53.21 34.29
CA VAL A 238 -25.80 51.82 34.24
C VAL A 238 -25.65 51.36 32.80
N VAL A 239 -24.41 51.18 32.37
CA VAL A 239 -24.05 50.69 31.05
C VAL A 239 -23.48 49.27 31.19
N GLU A 240 -23.97 48.32 30.41
CA GLU A 240 -23.53 46.94 30.40
C GLU A 240 -22.89 46.58 29.06
N ASN A 241 -21.92 45.69 29.12
CA ASN A 241 -21.29 45.13 27.93
C ASN A 241 -21.56 43.61 27.90
N ASN A 242 -22.11 43.13 26.78
CA ASN A 242 -22.45 41.71 26.61
C ASN A 242 -21.22 40.83 26.45
N PHE A 243 -20.10 41.35 25.95
CA PHE A 243 -18.85 40.61 25.76
C PHE A 243 -18.03 40.59 27.06
N THR A 244 -18.49 39.83 28.05
CA THR A 244 -17.64 39.41 29.17
C THR A 244 -16.66 38.33 28.68
N LEU A 245 -15.61 38.05 29.45
CA LEU A 245 -14.64 37.00 29.06
C LEU A 245 -15.30 35.67 28.79
N LEU A 246 -16.23 35.22 29.64
CA LEU A 246 -16.99 33.97 29.47
C LEU A 246 -17.88 34.01 28.23
N ASN A 247 -18.56 35.15 28.00
CA ASN A 247 -19.40 35.29 26.80
C ASN A 247 -18.56 35.35 25.51
N SER A 248 -17.34 35.87 25.55
CA SER A 248 -16.40 35.83 24.41
C SER A 248 -15.92 34.44 24.12
N PHE A 249 -15.65 33.60 25.12
CA PHE A 249 -15.41 32.18 24.94
C PHE A 249 -16.61 31.43 24.36
N TRP A 250 -17.80 31.74 24.88
CA TRP A 250 -19.04 31.12 24.37
C TRP A 250 -19.31 31.49 22.91
N PHE A 251 -19.10 32.75 22.54
CA PHE A 251 -19.15 33.19 21.13
C PHE A 251 -18.15 32.45 20.26
N GLY A 252 -16.92 32.27 20.73
CA GLY A 252 -15.88 31.54 20.03
C GLY A 252 -16.27 30.07 19.77
N VAL A 253 -16.85 29.37 20.76
CA VAL A 253 -17.35 27.99 20.60
C VAL A 253 -18.54 27.94 19.66
N GLY A 254 -19.53 28.83 19.80
CA GLY A 254 -20.70 28.87 18.93
C GLY A 254 -20.33 29.09 17.46
N ALA A 255 -19.36 29.96 17.21
CA ALA A 255 -18.81 30.19 15.88
C ALA A 255 -18.02 28.97 15.35
N LEU A 256 -17.26 28.28 16.21
CA LEU A 256 -16.51 27.07 15.85
C LEU A 256 -17.48 25.94 15.45
N MET A 257 -18.60 25.80 16.13
CA MET A 257 -19.63 24.80 15.81
C MET A 257 -20.57 25.21 14.68
N GLN A 258 -20.36 26.36 14.05
CA GLN A 258 -21.20 26.94 12.97
C GLN A 258 -22.68 27.12 13.35
N GLN A 259 -23.00 27.14 14.64
CA GLN A 259 -24.38 27.30 15.11
C GLN A 259 -24.78 28.77 15.28
N GLY A 260 -23.81 29.70 15.17
CA GLY A 260 -24.02 31.09 15.51
C GLY A 260 -24.09 31.32 17.02
N SER A 261 -24.21 32.58 17.42
CA SER A 261 -24.36 32.99 18.81
C SER A 261 -25.48 34.03 18.89
N GLU A 262 -26.27 33.98 19.96
CA GLU A 262 -27.23 35.07 20.27
C GLU A 262 -26.54 36.42 20.48
N LEU A 263 -25.26 36.36 20.86
CA LEU A 263 -24.41 37.52 21.04
C LEU A 263 -23.83 37.97 19.70
N MET A 264 -24.47 38.94 19.06
CA MET A 264 -23.94 39.53 17.83
C MET A 264 -23.10 40.74 18.12
N PRO A 265 -21.85 40.84 17.59
CA PRO A 265 -21.02 42.03 17.72
C PRO A 265 -21.67 43.22 16.98
N LYS A 266 -21.71 44.39 17.65
CA LYS A 266 -22.32 45.61 17.13
C LYS A 266 -21.31 46.53 16.49
N ALA A 267 -20.12 46.67 17.10
CA ALA A 267 -19.03 47.51 16.60
C ALA A 267 -18.38 46.91 15.35
N LEU A 268 -17.87 47.76 14.48
CA LEU A 268 -17.16 47.33 13.26
C LEU A 268 -15.88 46.52 13.61
N SER A 269 -15.15 46.93 14.63
CA SER A 269 -13.93 46.26 15.10
C SER A 269 -14.18 44.83 15.56
N THR A 270 -15.22 44.61 16.38
CA THR A 270 -15.61 43.27 16.85
C THR A 270 -16.19 42.42 15.74
N ARG A 271 -16.88 43.03 14.74
CA ARG A 271 -17.36 42.30 13.52
C ARG A 271 -16.20 41.84 12.65
N ILE A 272 -15.13 42.61 12.51
CA ILE A 272 -13.94 42.18 11.76
C ILE A 272 -13.32 40.97 12.43
N VAL A 273 -13.13 40.95 13.74
CA VAL A 273 -12.60 39.79 14.48
C VAL A 273 -13.51 38.57 14.30
N GLY A 274 -14.83 38.76 14.45
CA GLY A 274 -15.81 37.71 14.24
C GLY A 274 -15.77 37.14 12.81
N GLY A 275 -15.67 38.00 11.79
CA GLY A 275 -15.60 37.62 10.39
C GLY A 275 -14.35 36.79 10.06
N ILE A 276 -13.17 37.23 10.56
CA ILE A 276 -11.92 36.48 10.39
C ILE A 276 -12.00 35.12 11.10
N TRP A 277 -12.58 35.08 12.29
CA TRP A 277 -12.79 33.83 13.03
C TRP A 277 -13.72 32.88 12.29
N TRP A 278 -14.82 33.34 11.72
CA TRP A 278 -15.73 32.52 10.93
C TRP A 278 -15.08 31.97 9.66
N PHE A 279 -14.30 32.80 8.98
CA PHE A 279 -13.54 32.35 7.80
C PHE A 279 -12.53 31.26 8.18
N PHE A 280 -11.79 31.43 9.27
CA PHE A 280 -10.85 30.44 9.78
C PHE A 280 -11.57 29.11 10.12
N THR A 281 -12.67 29.18 10.88
CA THR A 281 -13.42 27.98 11.28
C THR A 281 -14.02 27.25 10.09
N LEU A 282 -14.50 27.97 9.07
CA LEU A 282 -15.02 27.39 7.85
C LEU A 282 -13.96 26.55 7.13
N ILE A 283 -12.74 27.09 6.99
CA ILE A 283 -11.63 26.37 6.33
C ILE A 283 -11.24 25.13 7.13
N ILE A 284 -11.09 25.25 8.45
CA ILE A 284 -10.67 24.14 9.31
C ILE A 284 -11.71 23.01 9.27
N ILE A 285 -13.01 23.32 9.39
CA ILE A 285 -14.05 22.30 9.36
C ILE A 285 -14.13 21.62 7.99
N SER A 286 -14.05 22.40 6.90
CA SER A 286 -14.05 21.86 5.54
C SER A 286 -12.83 20.92 5.33
N SER A 287 -11.65 21.34 5.78
CA SER A 287 -10.43 20.52 5.69
C SER A 287 -10.52 19.26 6.55
N TYR A 288 -11.07 19.37 7.75
CA TYR A 288 -11.30 18.20 8.62
C TYR A 288 -12.26 17.21 7.99
N THR A 289 -13.39 17.68 7.45
CA THR A 289 -14.39 16.81 6.80
C THR A 289 -13.82 16.11 5.57
N ALA A 290 -13.07 16.83 4.72
CA ALA A 290 -12.42 16.26 3.55
C ALA A 290 -11.37 15.20 3.95
N ASN A 291 -10.53 15.50 4.92
CA ASN A 291 -9.52 14.55 5.41
C ASN A 291 -10.15 13.34 6.12
N LEU A 292 -11.24 13.53 6.87
CA LEU A 292 -11.96 12.44 7.51
C LEU A 292 -12.58 11.51 6.46
N ALA A 293 -13.20 12.06 5.41
CA ALA A 293 -13.72 11.26 4.31
C ALA A 293 -12.60 10.45 3.63
N ALA A 294 -11.47 11.08 3.32
CA ALA A 294 -10.31 10.42 2.74
C ALA A 294 -9.74 9.32 3.68
N PHE A 295 -9.65 9.59 4.97
CA PHE A 295 -9.17 8.64 5.97
C PHE A 295 -10.08 7.41 6.12
N LEU A 296 -11.38 7.59 6.01
CA LEU A 296 -12.36 6.51 6.11
C LEU A 296 -12.50 5.70 4.81
N THR A 297 -12.25 6.31 3.64
CA THR A 297 -12.31 5.62 2.34
C THR A 297 -11.05 4.84 2.02
N VAL A 298 -9.89 5.26 2.54
CA VAL A 298 -8.62 4.57 2.37
C VAL A 298 -8.36 3.71 3.61
N GLU A 299 -8.74 2.44 3.57
CA GLU A 299 -8.19 1.45 4.51
C GLU A 299 -6.67 1.36 4.26
N ARG A 300 -5.90 2.13 4.98
CA ARG A 300 -4.45 1.97 5.00
C ARG A 300 -4.14 0.69 5.77
N MET A 301 -3.91 -0.37 5.02
CA MET A 301 -3.12 -1.48 5.52
C MET A 301 -1.69 -0.94 5.67
N GLU A 302 -1.36 -0.45 6.84
CA GLU A 302 0.03 -0.11 7.15
C GLU A 302 0.79 -1.42 7.27
N SER A 303 1.49 -1.78 6.21
CA SER A 303 2.50 -2.83 6.29
C SER A 303 3.65 -2.29 7.14
N PRO A 304 4.10 -3.02 8.18
CA PRO A 304 5.24 -2.61 8.98
C PRO A 304 6.56 -2.61 8.19
N ILE A 305 6.53 -3.16 6.98
CA ILE A 305 7.67 -3.29 6.06
C ILE A 305 7.14 -3.10 4.63
N ASP A 306 7.76 -2.21 3.87
CA ASP A 306 7.41 -1.99 2.46
C ASP A 306 8.53 -2.44 1.50
N SER A 307 9.73 -2.66 2.01
CA SER A 307 10.91 -3.02 1.20
C SER A 307 11.94 -3.86 1.95
N ALA A 308 12.86 -4.46 1.20
CA ALA A 308 14.01 -5.15 1.77
C ALA A 308 14.94 -4.20 2.57
N ASP A 309 15.00 -2.93 2.18
CA ASP A 309 15.75 -1.90 2.89
C ASP A 309 15.16 -1.61 4.28
N ASP A 310 13.84 -1.58 4.39
CA ASP A 310 13.17 -1.39 5.67
C ASP A 310 13.38 -2.61 6.56
N LEU A 311 13.32 -3.80 5.96
CA LEU A 311 13.61 -5.06 6.67
C LEU A 311 15.04 -5.08 7.22
N ALA A 312 16.02 -4.59 6.46
CA ALA A 312 17.42 -4.52 6.88
C ALA A 312 17.70 -3.49 7.99
N LYS A 313 16.90 -2.42 8.10
CA LYS A 313 17.07 -1.34 9.08
C LYS A 313 16.45 -1.65 10.44
N GLN A 314 15.49 -2.56 10.49
CA GLN A 314 14.78 -2.94 11.70
C GLN A 314 15.31 -4.27 12.27
N THR A 315 15.08 -4.51 13.59
CA THR A 315 15.48 -5.72 14.30
C THR A 315 14.31 -6.43 15.00
N LYS A 316 13.11 -5.88 14.88
CA LYS A 316 11.92 -6.36 15.58
C LYS A 316 11.32 -7.60 14.92
N ILE A 317 11.26 -7.59 13.58
CA ILE A 317 10.73 -8.68 12.78
C ILE A 317 11.91 -9.55 12.38
N GLU A 318 11.87 -10.82 12.74
CA GLU A 318 12.85 -11.80 12.31
C GLU A 318 12.64 -12.17 10.85
N TYR A 319 13.71 -12.45 10.12
CA TYR A 319 13.64 -12.90 8.74
C TYR A 319 14.71 -13.91 8.41
N GLY A 320 14.42 -14.77 7.46
CA GLY A 320 15.34 -15.83 7.07
C GLY A 320 15.01 -16.44 5.70
N VAL A 321 15.78 -17.42 5.36
CA VAL A 321 15.77 -18.18 4.10
C VAL A 321 15.80 -19.68 4.38
N VAL A 322 15.55 -20.49 3.34
CA VAL A 322 15.80 -21.94 3.43
C VAL A 322 17.30 -22.19 3.53
N GLU A 323 17.68 -23.04 4.47
CA GLU A 323 19.06 -23.43 4.69
C GLU A 323 19.60 -24.17 3.45
N ASP A 324 20.84 -23.84 3.06
CA ASP A 324 21.56 -24.38 1.89
C ASP A 324 20.84 -24.20 0.53
N GLY A 325 19.86 -23.26 0.47
CA GLY A 325 19.14 -22.94 -0.75
C GLY A 325 19.85 -21.89 -1.64
N ALA A 326 19.29 -21.71 -2.84
CA ALA A 326 19.78 -20.72 -3.81
C ALA A 326 19.67 -19.28 -3.27
N THR A 327 18.61 -18.98 -2.52
CA THR A 327 18.38 -17.66 -1.89
C THR A 327 19.45 -17.37 -0.82
N MET A 328 19.79 -18.35 0.02
CA MET A 328 20.86 -18.23 0.99
C MET A 328 22.22 -17.93 0.31
N THR A 329 22.50 -18.66 -0.78
CA THR A 329 23.74 -18.47 -1.57
C THR A 329 23.81 -17.07 -2.18
N PHE A 330 22.68 -16.51 -2.62
CA PHE A 330 22.59 -15.15 -3.13
C PHE A 330 23.02 -14.12 -2.06
N PHE A 331 22.44 -14.16 -0.86
CA PHE A 331 22.80 -13.24 0.22
C PHE A 331 24.24 -13.41 0.68
N LYS A 332 24.73 -14.66 0.78
CA LYS A 332 26.14 -14.96 1.12
C LYS A 332 27.15 -14.40 0.15
N LYS A 333 26.81 -14.32 -1.15
CA LYS A 333 27.72 -13.82 -2.22
C LYS A 333 27.50 -12.35 -2.59
N SER A 334 26.43 -11.75 -2.11
CA SER A 334 26.09 -10.36 -2.44
C SER A 334 27.11 -9.39 -1.83
N LYS A 335 27.46 -8.34 -2.59
CA LYS A 335 28.34 -7.24 -2.15
C LYS A 335 27.58 -5.92 -1.95
N ILE A 336 26.26 -5.97 -2.05
CA ILE A 336 25.41 -4.80 -1.86
C ILE A 336 25.24 -4.61 -0.34
N SER A 337 25.48 -3.41 0.15
CA SER A 337 25.53 -3.09 1.59
C SER A 337 24.26 -3.48 2.35
N THR A 338 23.09 -3.33 1.75
CA THR A 338 21.80 -3.73 2.33
C THR A 338 21.71 -5.24 2.50
N TYR A 339 22.08 -6.00 1.46
CA TYR A 339 21.99 -7.46 1.47
C TYR A 339 23.10 -8.11 2.31
N ASP A 340 24.25 -7.46 2.41
CA ASP A 340 25.33 -7.87 3.31
C ASP A 340 24.91 -7.75 4.77
N LYS A 341 24.27 -6.64 5.16
CA LYS A 341 23.68 -6.48 6.50
C LYS A 341 22.59 -7.52 6.78
N MET A 342 21.73 -7.81 5.79
CA MET A 342 20.73 -8.86 5.93
C MET A 342 21.37 -10.23 6.15
N TRP A 343 22.45 -10.51 5.42
CA TRP A 343 23.21 -11.74 5.59
C TRP A 343 23.87 -11.83 6.96
N GLU A 344 24.49 -10.74 7.44
CA GLU A 344 25.08 -10.67 8.78
C GLU A 344 24.04 -10.96 9.87
N PHE A 345 22.87 -10.37 9.77
CA PHE A 345 21.75 -10.64 10.67
C PHE A 345 21.33 -12.12 10.63
N MET A 346 21.10 -12.68 9.44
CA MET A 346 20.65 -14.06 9.28
C MET A 346 21.73 -15.06 9.72
N SER A 347 23.00 -14.81 9.40
CA SER A 347 24.11 -15.71 9.77
C SER A 347 24.40 -15.71 11.25
N SER A 348 24.28 -14.55 11.93
CA SER A 348 24.47 -14.44 13.39
C SER A 348 23.41 -15.19 14.20
N ARG A 349 22.20 -15.36 13.62
CA ARG A 349 21.05 -16.02 14.25
C ARG A 349 20.61 -17.29 13.52
N ARG A 350 21.52 -17.96 12.80
CA ARG A 350 21.23 -19.08 11.91
C ARG A 350 20.24 -20.09 12.47
N HIS A 351 20.44 -20.54 13.71
CA HIS A 351 19.57 -21.53 14.35
C HIS A 351 18.16 -21.03 14.67
N SER A 352 17.98 -19.70 14.76
CA SER A 352 16.68 -19.09 15.04
C SER A 352 15.92 -18.71 13.80
N VAL A 353 16.60 -18.26 12.73
CA VAL A 353 15.94 -17.63 11.58
C VAL A 353 15.94 -18.47 10.31
N MET A 354 16.87 -19.44 10.16
CA MET A 354 16.89 -20.33 9.00
C MET A 354 15.85 -21.42 9.15
N VAL A 355 15.24 -21.83 8.05
CA VAL A 355 14.26 -22.92 7.98
C VAL A 355 14.78 -24.04 7.10
N LYS A 356 14.32 -25.27 7.34
CA LYS A 356 14.77 -26.45 6.59
C LYS A 356 13.98 -26.69 5.32
N SER A 357 12.73 -26.25 5.31
CA SER A 357 11.84 -26.42 4.14
C SER A 357 11.00 -25.18 3.90
N ILE A 358 10.40 -25.09 2.70
CA ILE A 358 9.50 -24.00 2.32
C ILE A 358 8.24 -24.03 3.19
N GLU A 359 7.71 -25.22 3.48
CA GLU A 359 6.51 -25.42 4.29
C GLU A 359 6.72 -24.91 5.72
N GLU A 360 7.86 -25.23 6.33
CA GLU A 360 8.24 -24.71 7.65
C GLU A 360 8.33 -23.17 7.66
N GLY A 361 8.88 -22.60 6.59
CA GLY A 361 8.95 -21.14 6.43
C GLY A 361 7.57 -20.48 6.35
N ILE A 362 6.67 -21.05 5.57
CA ILE A 362 5.28 -20.57 5.43
C ILE A 362 4.51 -20.68 6.75
N GLU A 363 4.62 -21.83 7.43
CA GLU A 363 3.98 -22.02 8.75
C GLU A 363 4.48 -21.00 9.77
N ARG A 364 5.77 -20.72 9.74
CA ARG A 364 6.38 -19.74 10.64
C ARG A 364 5.90 -18.30 10.35
N VAL A 365 5.73 -17.91 9.09
CA VAL A 365 5.14 -16.61 8.71
C VAL A 365 3.71 -16.48 9.24
N LEU A 366 2.93 -17.57 9.25
CA LEU A 366 1.55 -17.57 9.74
C LEU A 366 1.45 -17.49 11.26
N THR A 367 2.40 -18.10 11.99
CA THR A 367 2.35 -18.25 13.45
C THR A 367 3.12 -17.18 14.22
N SER A 368 4.10 -16.54 13.61
CA SER A 368 4.97 -15.54 14.26
C SER A 368 5.18 -14.29 13.42
N ASP A 369 5.79 -13.26 14.00
CA ASP A 369 6.24 -12.06 13.27
C ASP A 369 7.56 -12.35 12.55
N TYR A 370 7.44 -13.07 11.45
CA TYR A 370 8.57 -13.55 10.67
C TYR A 370 8.36 -13.23 9.18
N ALA A 371 9.40 -12.74 8.52
CA ALA A 371 9.42 -12.48 7.07
C ALA A 371 10.27 -13.56 6.38
N PHE A 372 9.71 -14.19 5.37
CA PHE A 372 10.37 -15.28 4.67
C PHE A 372 10.81 -14.83 3.28
N LEU A 373 12.12 -14.93 3.02
CA LEU A 373 12.73 -14.57 1.74
C LEU A 373 12.79 -15.81 0.86
N MET A 374 12.05 -15.78 -0.24
CA MET A 374 11.97 -16.89 -1.17
C MET A 374 11.67 -16.42 -2.61
N GLU A 375 11.58 -17.35 -3.54
CA GLU A 375 11.31 -17.05 -4.94
C GLU A 375 9.89 -16.51 -5.16
N SER A 376 9.78 -15.45 -5.98
CA SER A 376 8.52 -14.73 -6.21
C SER A 376 7.43 -15.59 -6.83
N THR A 377 7.78 -16.56 -7.67
CA THR A 377 6.83 -17.49 -8.27
C THR A 377 6.18 -18.41 -7.24
N THR A 378 6.96 -18.87 -6.27
CA THR A 378 6.45 -19.67 -5.15
C THR A 378 5.61 -18.81 -4.20
N ILE A 379 6.01 -17.56 -3.95
CA ILE A 379 5.20 -16.59 -3.18
C ILE A 379 3.84 -16.40 -3.85
N GLU A 380 3.82 -16.15 -5.16
CA GLU A 380 2.60 -15.99 -5.93
C GLU A 380 1.69 -17.24 -5.82
N PHE A 381 2.27 -18.43 -5.94
CA PHE A 381 1.54 -19.69 -5.80
C PHE A 381 0.91 -19.87 -4.42
N VAL A 382 1.64 -19.54 -3.36
CA VAL A 382 1.19 -19.69 -1.97
C VAL A 382 0.16 -18.64 -1.60
N THR A 383 0.34 -17.39 -2.02
CA THR A 383 -0.59 -16.30 -1.71
C THR A 383 -1.94 -16.46 -2.39
N GLN A 384 -2.00 -17.11 -3.55
CA GLN A 384 -3.26 -17.46 -4.21
C GLN A 384 -4.07 -18.54 -3.48
N ARG A 385 -3.43 -19.32 -2.62
CA ARG A 385 -4.05 -20.40 -1.83
C ARG A 385 -4.26 -20.05 -0.37
N ASN A 386 -3.49 -19.11 0.14
CA ASN A 386 -3.57 -18.64 1.53
C ASN A 386 -3.72 -17.13 1.59
N CYS A 387 -4.95 -16.68 1.81
CA CYS A 387 -5.34 -15.27 1.78
C CYS A 387 -4.74 -14.43 2.92
N ASN A 388 -4.17 -15.07 3.92
CA ASN A 388 -3.50 -14.41 5.05
C ASN A 388 -2.06 -14.02 4.74
N LEU A 389 -1.56 -14.40 3.56
CA LEU A 389 -0.20 -14.13 3.12
C LEU A 389 -0.18 -13.09 2.01
N THR A 390 0.87 -12.31 1.96
CA THR A 390 1.10 -11.30 0.92
C THR A 390 2.57 -11.19 0.59
N GLN A 391 2.84 -10.79 -0.65
CA GLN A 391 4.18 -10.39 -1.06
C GLN A 391 4.42 -8.93 -0.66
N ILE A 392 5.59 -8.66 -0.11
CA ILE A 392 6.02 -7.30 0.23
C ILE A 392 7.18 -6.87 -0.68
N GLY A 393 7.07 -5.63 -1.16
CA GLY A 393 8.09 -5.00 -1.99
C GLY A 393 8.22 -5.60 -3.39
N GLY A 394 9.22 -5.13 -4.12
CA GLY A 394 9.59 -5.62 -5.44
C GLY A 394 10.54 -6.82 -5.38
N LEU A 395 11.08 -7.19 -6.54
CA LEU A 395 12.08 -8.24 -6.64
C LEU A 395 13.45 -7.72 -6.17
N ILE A 396 14.09 -8.50 -5.29
CA ILE A 396 15.44 -8.20 -4.76
C ILE A 396 16.50 -8.49 -5.81
N ASP A 397 16.31 -9.57 -6.59
CA ASP A 397 17.13 -9.93 -7.73
C ASP A 397 16.27 -10.26 -8.94
N SER A 398 16.90 -10.55 -10.07
CA SER A 398 16.23 -11.02 -11.28
C SER A 398 16.90 -12.29 -11.76
N LYS A 399 16.13 -13.36 -11.81
CA LYS A 399 16.51 -14.68 -12.33
C LYS A 399 15.54 -15.10 -13.42
N ALA A 400 15.95 -16.09 -14.19
CA ALA A 400 15.10 -16.64 -15.22
C ALA A 400 15.25 -18.17 -15.25
N TYR A 401 14.15 -18.84 -15.56
CA TYR A 401 14.14 -20.27 -15.84
C TYR A 401 14.23 -20.54 -17.34
N GLY A 402 15.07 -21.47 -17.73
CA GLY A 402 15.25 -21.89 -19.11
C GLY A 402 15.29 -23.41 -19.25
N VAL A 403 15.03 -23.87 -20.45
CA VAL A 403 15.22 -25.28 -20.81
C VAL A 403 16.71 -25.55 -20.99
N GLY A 404 17.25 -26.50 -20.23
CA GLY A 404 18.64 -26.92 -20.33
C GLY A 404 18.85 -27.94 -21.45
N THR A 405 19.95 -27.80 -22.20
CA THR A 405 20.39 -28.74 -23.23
C THR A 405 21.86 -29.04 -23.06
N PRO A 406 22.37 -30.17 -23.51
CA PRO A 406 23.80 -30.42 -23.57
C PRO A 406 24.51 -29.35 -24.39
N MET A 407 25.76 -29.06 -24.04
CA MET A 407 26.57 -28.04 -24.74
C MET A 407 26.68 -28.35 -26.25
N GLY A 408 26.43 -27.35 -27.09
CA GLY A 408 26.45 -27.50 -28.54
C GLY A 408 25.26 -28.28 -29.13
N SER A 409 24.19 -28.45 -28.35
CA SER A 409 22.97 -29.14 -28.80
C SER A 409 22.28 -28.42 -29.97
N PRO A 410 21.97 -29.10 -31.08
CA PRO A 410 21.28 -28.49 -32.22
C PRO A 410 19.83 -28.11 -31.89
N TYR A 411 19.31 -28.53 -30.73
CA TYR A 411 17.94 -28.31 -30.30
C TYR A 411 17.70 -26.98 -29.64
N ARG A 412 18.74 -26.36 -29.04
CA ARG A 412 18.66 -25.10 -28.28
C ARG A 412 17.94 -23.99 -29.05
N ASP A 413 18.39 -23.72 -30.28
CA ASP A 413 17.86 -22.59 -31.07
C ASP A 413 16.41 -22.83 -31.50
N LYS A 414 16.06 -24.08 -31.84
CA LYS A 414 14.69 -24.44 -32.19
C LYS A 414 13.74 -24.34 -30.98
N ILE A 415 14.18 -24.80 -29.82
CA ILE A 415 13.44 -24.66 -28.55
C ILE A 415 13.28 -23.18 -28.19
N THR A 416 14.32 -22.38 -28.38
CA THR A 416 14.27 -20.92 -28.15
C THR A 416 13.21 -20.25 -29.02
N ILE A 417 13.17 -20.57 -30.32
CA ILE A 417 12.15 -20.01 -31.23
C ILE A 417 10.75 -20.46 -30.84
N ALA A 418 10.58 -21.73 -30.47
CA ALA A 418 9.28 -22.26 -30.03
C ALA A 418 8.80 -21.60 -28.72
N ILE A 419 9.70 -21.35 -27.76
CA ILE A 419 9.38 -20.61 -26.52
C ILE A 419 8.94 -19.17 -26.83
N LEU A 420 9.65 -18.48 -27.72
CA LEU A 420 9.27 -17.11 -28.13
C LEU A 420 7.91 -17.11 -28.83
N GLN A 421 7.63 -18.08 -29.69
CA GLN A 421 6.31 -18.24 -30.30
C GLN A 421 5.21 -18.42 -29.25
N LEU A 422 5.40 -19.33 -28.29
CA LEU A 422 4.45 -19.53 -27.19
C LEU A 422 4.25 -18.28 -26.34
N GLN A 423 5.27 -17.49 -26.17
CA GLN A 423 5.22 -16.20 -25.46
C GLN A 423 4.40 -15.17 -26.24
N GLU A 424 4.65 -15.01 -27.54
CA GLU A 424 3.91 -14.08 -28.41
C GLU A 424 2.43 -14.49 -28.57
N GLU A 425 2.13 -15.79 -28.63
CA GLU A 425 0.77 -16.32 -28.64
C GLU A 425 0.05 -16.19 -27.28
N GLY A 426 0.74 -15.76 -26.21
CA GLY A 426 0.19 -15.66 -24.87
C GLY A 426 -0.03 -17.00 -24.16
N LYS A 427 0.36 -18.12 -24.77
CA LYS A 427 0.16 -19.48 -24.21
C LYS A 427 0.95 -19.68 -22.91
N LEU A 428 2.17 -19.13 -22.80
CA LEU A 428 2.95 -19.20 -21.55
C LEU A 428 2.21 -18.54 -20.39
N HIS A 429 1.59 -17.40 -20.64
CA HIS A 429 0.79 -16.71 -19.63
C HIS A 429 -0.44 -17.52 -19.22
N MET A 430 -1.17 -18.08 -20.20
CA MET A 430 -2.34 -18.93 -19.92
C MET A 430 -1.97 -20.20 -19.14
N MET A 431 -0.84 -20.83 -19.46
CA MET A 431 -0.32 -21.98 -18.70
C MET A 431 0.06 -21.59 -17.28
N LYS A 432 0.71 -20.42 -17.10
CA LYS A 432 1.02 -19.92 -15.77
C LYS A 432 -0.26 -19.66 -14.98
N GLU A 433 -1.24 -18.97 -15.54
CA GLU A 433 -2.52 -18.74 -14.87
C GLU A 433 -3.22 -20.05 -14.48
N LYS A 434 -3.23 -21.03 -15.38
CA LYS A 434 -3.83 -22.35 -15.12
C LYS A 434 -3.30 -23.01 -13.85
N TRP A 435 -1.96 -22.97 -13.63
CA TRP A 435 -1.31 -23.67 -12.53
C TRP A 435 -1.16 -22.83 -11.27
N TRP A 436 -1.01 -21.49 -11.39
CA TRP A 436 -0.92 -20.58 -10.24
C TRP A 436 -2.29 -20.19 -9.69
N ARG A 437 -3.32 -20.16 -10.53
CA ARG A 437 -4.68 -19.84 -10.07
C ARG A 437 -5.14 -20.86 -9.03
N GLY A 438 -5.25 -20.40 -7.78
CA GLY A 438 -5.81 -21.19 -6.68
C GLY A 438 -7.34 -21.18 -6.69
N ASN A 439 -7.96 -21.71 -5.63
CA ASN A 439 -9.43 -21.64 -5.43
C ASN A 439 -9.94 -20.20 -5.22
N GLY A 440 -9.05 -19.20 -5.43
CA GLY A 440 -9.31 -17.78 -5.29
C GLY A 440 -9.41 -17.40 -3.81
N CYS A 441 -8.48 -16.57 -3.35
CA CYS A 441 -8.85 -15.70 -2.25
C CYS A 441 -10.06 -14.92 -2.74
N PRO A 442 -11.15 -14.80 -1.96
CA PRO A 442 -12.21 -13.90 -2.33
C PRO A 442 -11.51 -12.59 -2.69
N GLU A 443 -11.60 -12.22 -3.98
CA GLU A 443 -11.23 -10.87 -4.35
C GLU A 443 -11.86 -10.01 -3.27
N GLU A 444 -11.12 -9.07 -2.74
CA GLU A 444 -11.74 -8.01 -1.96
C GLU A 444 -12.70 -7.33 -2.94
N GLU A 445 -13.83 -8.03 -3.21
CA GLU A 445 -14.99 -7.40 -3.81
C GLU A 445 -15.13 -6.11 -3.03
N ASN A 446 -15.02 -5.00 -3.77
CA ASN A 446 -15.25 -3.67 -3.29
C ASN A 446 -16.01 -3.76 -2.00
N LYS A 447 -15.32 -3.75 -0.84
CA LYS A 447 -15.99 -3.66 0.43
C LYS A 447 -16.85 -2.42 0.25
N GLU A 448 -18.11 -2.62 -0.09
CA GLU A 448 -19.13 -1.57 0.01
C GLU A 448 -18.76 -0.87 1.28
N ALA A 449 -18.55 0.45 1.21
CA ALA A 449 -18.05 1.27 2.29
C ALA A 449 -18.66 0.76 3.57
N SER A 450 -17.91 0.00 4.36
CA SER A 450 -18.45 -0.71 5.52
C SER A 450 -19.03 0.36 6.42
N ALA A 451 -20.28 0.18 6.85
CA ALA A 451 -20.95 1.14 7.72
C ALA A 451 -20.01 1.48 8.89
N LEU A 452 -19.86 2.76 9.19
CA LEU A 452 -19.03 3.25 10.29
C LEU A 452 -19.42 2.56 11.59
N GLY A 453 -18.58 1.62 12.03
CA GLY A 453 -18.81 0.86 13.27
C GLY A 453 -18.54 1.70 14.53
N VAL A 454 -19.05 1.25 15.66
CA VAL A 454 -18.81 1.85 16.98
C VAL A 454 -17.32 1.96 17.29
N GLN A 455 -16.49 1.08 16.74
CA GLN A 455 -15.04 1.11 16.92
C GLN A 455 -14.38 2.39 16.36
N ASN A 456 -14.96 3.00 15.33
CA ASN A 456 -14.45 4.20 14.69
C ASN A 456 -15.01 5.48 15.33
N ILE A 457 -16.24 5.45 15.84
CA ILE A 457 -16.97 6.63 16.33
C ILE A 457 -17.17 6.59 17.85
N GLY A 458 -16.90 5.47 18.51
CA GLY A 458 -17.12 5.28 19.95
C GLY A 458 -16.51 6.35 20.84
N GLY A 459 -15.37 6.93 20.44
CA GLY A 459 -14.71 8.00 21.17
C GLY A 459 -15.56 9.27 21.32
N ILE A 460 -16.41 9.58 20.34
CA ILE A 460 -17.29 10.75 20.39
C ILE A 460 -18.32 10.58 21.54
N PHE A 461 -18.86 9.36 21.71
CA PHE A 461 -19.78 9.05 22.80
C PHE A 461 -19.09 9.09 24.17
N ILE A 462 -17.81 8.68 24.23
CA ILE A 462 -17.01 8.79 25.47
C ILE A 462 -16.81 10.26 25.84
N VAL A 463 -16.45 11.12 24.88
CA VAL A 463 -16.29 12.57 25.11
C VAL A 463 -17.61 13.19 25.55
N LEU A 464 -18.74 12.79 24.93
CA LEU A 464 -20.07 13.25 25.34
C LEU A 464 -20.37 12.84 26.78
N ALA A 465 -20.18 11.57 27.13
CA ALA A 465 -20.41 11.07 28.48
C ALA A 465 -19.53 11.79 29.52
N ALA A 466 -18.25 11.99 29.21
CA ALA A 466 -17.33 12.74 30.07
C ALA A 466 -17.77 14.20 30.25
N GLY A 467 -18.23 14.86 29.19
CA GLY A 467 -18.77 16.22 29.24
C GLY A 467 -20.02 16.32 30.09
N LEU A 468 -20.95 15.34 30.00
CA LEU A 468 -22.13 15.28 30.82
C LEU A 468 -21.79 15.09 32.30
N VAL A 469 -20.86 14.20 32.62
CA VAL A 469 -20.41 14.00 34.00
C VAL A 469 -19.76 15.26 34.55
N LEU A 470 -18.88 15.90 33.76
CA LEU A 470 -18.26 17.18 34.14
C LEU A 470 -19.32 18.28 34.39
N SER A 471 -20.34 18.37 33.54
CA SER A 471 -21.43 19.36 33.73
C SER A 471 -22.18 19.16 35.02
N VAL A 472 -22.43 17.91 35.44
CA VAL A 472 -23.03 17.59 36.74
C VAL A 472 -22.14 18.03 37.89
N PHE A 473 -20.82 17.77 37.82
CA PHE A 473 -19.87 18.22 38.84
C PHE A 473 -19.83 19.74 38.95
N VAL A 474 -19.84 20.45 37.83
CA VAL A 474 -19.87 21.90 37.80
C VAL A 474 -21.20 22.42 38.41
N ALA A 475 -22.35 21.83 38.05
CA ALA A 475 -23.63 22.21 38.59
C ALA A 475 -23.70 22.02 40.11
N VAL A 476 -23.17 20.90 40.64
CA VAL A 476 -23.03 20.67 42.07
C VAL A 476 -22.11 21.70 42.71
N GLY A 477 -20.97 22.03 42.08
CA GLY A 477 -20.05 23.07 42.54
C GLY A 477 -20.71 24.46 42.62
N GLU A 478 -21.45 24.86 41.58
CA GLU A 478 -22.21 26.11 41.55
C GLU A 478 -23.28 26.15 42.63
N PHE A 479 -23.99 25.05 42.81
CA PHE A 479 -25.00 24.92 43.86
C PHE A 479 -24.39 25.09 45.28
N LEU A 480 -23.26 24.42 45.55
CA LEU A 480 -22.55 24.52 46.81
C LEU A 480 -21.99 25.92 47.04
N TYR A 481 -21.44 26.53 45.99
CA TYR A 481 -20.90 27.91 46.07
C TYR A 481 -22.01 28.91 46.40
N LYS A 482 -23.12 28.82 45.70
CA LYS A 482 -24.27 29.68 45.90
C LYS A 482 -24.93 29.47 47.28
N SER A 483 -25.05 28.23 47.73
CA SER A 483 -25.54 27.90 49.09
C SER A 483 -24.63 28.48 50.17
N LYS A 484 -23.29 28.45 49.97
CA LYS A 484 -22.32 29.04 50.86
C LYS A 484 -22.45 30.58 50.91
N GLN A 485 -22.61 31.23 49.77
CA GLN A 485 -22.80 32.67 49.67
C GLN A 485 -24.09 33.11 50.35
N ASN A 486 -25.19 32.39 50.16
CA ASN A 486 -26.48 32.67 50.81
C ASN A 486 -26.41 32.42 52.32
N ALA A 487 -25.73 31.38 52.79
CA ALA A 487 -25.49 31.13 54.21
C ALA A 487 -24.74 32.27 54.90
N GLN A 488 -23.74 32.86 54.22
CA GLN A 488 -22.97 34.01 54.72
C GLN A 488 -23.81 35.29 54.76
N LEU A 489 -24.64 35.52 53.74
CA LEU A 489 -25.52 36.71 53.67
C LEU A 489 -26.63 36.66 54.73
N GLU A 490 -27.22 35.48 54.96
CA GLU A 490 -28.36 35.32 55.91
C GLU A 490 -27.90 34.93 57.32
N LYS A 491 -26.58 34.81 57.58
CA LYS A 491 -25.95 34.37 58.86
C LYS A 491 -26.56 33.06 59.40
N ARG A 492 -26.91 32.13 58.51
CA ARG A 492 -27.48 30.81 58.81
C ARG A 492 -26.48 29.68 58.65
N SER A 493 -26.79 28.52 59.20
CA SER A 493 -25.97 27.32 58.98
C SER A 493 -25.97 26.92 57.49
N PHE A 494 -24.83 26.51 56.99
CA PHE A 494 -24.64 26.06 55.58
C PHE A 494 -25.62 24.95 55.20
N CYS A 495 -25.84 23.97 56.05
CA CYS A 495 -26.75 22.85 55.80
C CYS A 495 -28.23 23.33 55.67
N SER A 496 -28.65 24.33 56.47
CA SER A 496 -30.01 24.88 56.37
C SER A 496 -30.21 25.65 55.06
N ALA A 497 -29.20 26.44 54.64
CA ALA A 497 -29.26 27.17 53.38
C ALA A 497 -29.25 26.24 52.17
N MET A 498 -28.51 25.11 52.23
CA MET A 498 -28.48 24.09 51.19
C MET A 498 -29.82 23.37 51.04
N VAL A 499 -30.46 22.98 52.12
CA VAL A 499 -31.79 22.33 52.12
C VAL A 499 -32.86 23.28 51.58
N ASP A 500 -32.84 24.54 51.96
CA ASP A 500 -33.78 25.54 51.48
C ASP A 500 -33.63 25.79 49.98
N GLU A 501 -32.38 25.89 49.46
CA GLU A 501 -32.09 26.09 48.05
C GLU A 501 -32.50 24.83 47.23
N LEU A 502 -32.26 23.63 47.78
CA LEU A 502 -32.72 22.36 47.18
C LEU A 502 -34.25 22.29 47.11
N ARG A 503 -34.91 22.71 48.16
CA ARG A 503 -36.39 22.72 48.24
C ARG A 503 -36.99 23.73 47.24
N VAL A 504 -36.36 24.87 47.04
CA VAL A 504 -36.76 25.87 46.05
C VAL A 504 -36.52 25.38 44.64
N SER A 505 -35.41 24.71 44.40
CA SER A 505 -35.08 24.13 43.08
C SER A 505 -36.02 22.98 42.70
N LEU A 506 -36.37 22.10 43.65
CA LEU A 506 -37.30 21.00 43.43
C LEU A 506 -38.76 21.42 43.27
N LYS A 507 -39.15 22.54 43.89
CA LYS A 507 -40.53 23.07 43.82
C LYS A 507 -40.79 23.99 42.64
N CYS A 508 -39.80 24.29 41.82
CA CYS A 508 -39.88 25.26 40.71
C CYS A 508 -40.53 26.61 41.11
N GLN A 509 -40.42 27.01 42.36
CA GLN A 509 -40.94 28.29 42.85
C GLN A 509 -39.88 29.38 42.74
N ARG A 510 -40.08 30.36 41.86
CA ARG A 510 -39.27 31.58 41.84
C ARG A 510 -39.45 32.33 43.17
N ARG A 511 -38.37 32.45 43.95
CA ARG A 511 -38.33 33.45 45.01
C ARG A 511 -38.40 34.85 44.37
N LEU A 512 -39.53 35.53 44.47
CA LEU A 512 -39.61 36.97 44.31
C LEU A 512 -38.73 37.60 45.40
N LYS A 513 -37.57 38.14 45.01
CA LYS A 513 -36.77 38.97 45.91
C LYS A 513 -37.59 40.17 46.25
N HIS A 514 -38.16 40.19 47.46
CA HIS A 514 -38.67 41.43 48.08
C HIS A 514 -37.44 42.31 48.31
N LYS A 515 -37.23 43.33 47.44
CA LYS A 515 -36.44 44.49 47.80
C LYS A 515 -37.22 45.19 48.93
N PRO A 516 -36.58 45.48 50.09
CA PRO A 516 -37.23 46.35 51.06
C PRO A 516 -37.42 47.72 50.40
N GLN A 517 -38.65 48.13 50.20
CA GLN A 517 -38.98 49.51 49.85
C GLN A 517 -38.55 50.41 51.01
N PRO A 518 -37.84 51.54 50.74
CA PRO A 518 -37.68 52.57 51.74
C PRO A 518 -39.04 53.18 52.06
N PRO A 519 -39.28 53.67 53.30
CA PRO A 519 -40.60 54.15 53.73
C PRO A 519 -40.96 55.39 52.89
N VAL A 520 -42.14 55.30 52.25
CA VAL A 520 -42.79 56.40 51.54
C VAL A 520 -43.29 57.38 52.58
N MET A 521 -42.69 58.58 52.64
CA MET A 521 -43.34 59.72 53.29
C MET A 521 -44.50 60.15 52.40
N VAL A 522 -45.71 60.01 52.98
CA VAL A 522 -46.92 60.57 52.44
C VAL A 522 -46.89 62.10 52.59
N LYS A 523 -46.88 62.80 51.44
CA LYS A 523 -47.40 64.18 51.38
C LYS A 523 -48.65 64.14 50.51
N THR A 524 -49.72 64.49 51.18
CA THR A 524 -51.05 64.72 50.67
C THR A 524 -51.12 65.96 49.76
N GLU A 525 -52.19 65.98 48.95
CA GLU A 525 -52.78 67.08 48.15
C GLU A 525 -52.27 67.11 46.69
N GLU A 526 -53.10 67.18 45.66
CA GLU A 526 -54.46 67.68 45.49
C GLU A 526 -55.10 67.04 44.25
N VAL A 527 -56.36 66.93 44.31
CA VAL A 527 -57.34 66.55 43.25
C VAL A 527 -57.37 67.65 42.18
N ILE A 528 -57.38 67.36 40.93
CA ILE A 528 -58.16 68.04 39.88
C ILE A 528 -58.45 67.07 38.72
N ASN A 529 -59.76 67.08 38.48
CA ASN A 529 -60.56 66.40 37.48
C ASN A 529 -60.21 66.82 36.01
N MET A 530 -60.60 65.98 35.16
CA MET A 530 -61.51 66.15 34.02
C MET A 530 -60.97 65.99 32.58
N HIS A 531 -61.77 65.16 31.92
CA HIS A 531 -62.30 65.17 30.55
C HIS A 531 -61.43 64.58 29.39
N THR A 532 -61.92 63.40 29.00
CA THR A 532 -62.65 63.06 27.74
C THR A 532 -62.13 63.78 26.45
N PHE A 533 -61.82 63.02 25.46
CA PHE A 533 -62.38 63.00 24.09
C PHE A 533 -61.53 62.03 23.26
N ASN A 534 -62.08 60.90 22.92
CA ASN A 534 -62.85 60.52 21.77
C ASN A 534 -62.13 60.60 20.43
N ASP A 535 -62.01 59.41 19.89
CA ASP A 535 -62.34 59.04 18.50
C ASP A 535 -61.54 59.62 17.32
N ARG A 536 -60.90 58.76 16.57
CA ARG A 536 -61.22 58.46 15.17
C ARG A 536 -60.16 57.55 14.49
N ARG A 537 -60.63 56.33 14.18
CA ARG A 537 -60.57 55.67 12.87
C ARG A 537 -59.37 55.80 11.97
N LEU A 538 -58.85 54.67 11.67
CA LEU A 538 -58.30 54.12 10.41
C LEU A 538 -58.81 54.78 9.10
N PRO A 539 -58.22 54.66 7.89
CA PRO A 539 -57.72 53.39 7.36
C PRO A 539 -56.56 53.48 6.33
N GLY A 540 -56.11 52.31 5.92
CA GLY A 540 -55.79 51.97 4.52
C GLY A 540 -54.33 51.84 4.16
N LYS A 541 -53.89 50.62 3.89
CA LYS A 541 -53.53 50.03 2.57
C LYS A 541 -52.48 50.85 1.77
N GLU A 542 -51.46 50.27 1.30
CA GLU A 542 -51.14 49.33 0.25
C GLU A 542 -49.64 49.16 0.13
N THR A 543 -49.20 47.92 0.06
CA THR A 543 -48.55 47.18 -1.05
C THR A 543 -47.39 47.77 -1.80
N MET A 544 -46.40 46.86 -1.98
CA MET A 544 -45.45 46.68 -3.08
C MET A 544 -44.15 47.53 -3.04
N ALA A 545 -43.05 46.90 -2.88
CA ALA A 545 -42.24 46.16 -3.84
C ALA A 545 -41.10 45.46 -3.06
#